data_7ce572a61cd5b23d084a4dfb607e0f31
#
_entry.id   7ce572a61cd5b23d084a4dfb607e0f31
#
_cell.length_a   1.000
_cell.length_b   1.000
_cell.length_c   1.000
_cell.angle_alpha   90.00
_cell.angle_beta   90.00
_cell.angle_gamma   90.00
#
_symmetry.space_group_name_H-M   'P 1'
#
loop_
_entity.id
_entity.type
_entity.pdbx_description
1 polymer ?
#
loop_
_entity_poly.entity_id
_entity_poly.type
_entity_poly.pdbx_seq_one_letter_code
_entity_poly.pdbx_strand_id
1 'polypeptide(L)'
;MPCRATYTIAIEDCQKRVRGRGFVAIGHSGGMNMTSEHDRDLAAKLRSLSIEPAAFKTEPPDRQTRRWVIRRAMLALVATALLAVALLYRPDTLERIETVLAGLIGKDEAAISVDGTDVPAAGPIRALPSNNPADRALPSREVTGSGYVVAPDIATVFSKYEGRIVAVEVEAGDRVVTGQVLVRLDDAGARFALQGAEIARQSAELALTAKMIELAQARSSLTRTERLAGRDAMSAQTLEEAKTAFDTAENAALQARQDVAKADLDIDRAREQVEALTVRAPISGTVTRLTAHVGDTVLSREDSVRENESLLAIADMATMVIDADVAEANIALIRPGLRGEAVLDGFPDRPFAVEVSKIAPMISREKGTVTLRLSLSSPPPDMRPAMAARIRLLVGEAGDSTDHQQGAER
;
A
#
# COMPACT_ATOMS: atom_id res chain seq x y z
N MET A 1 -18.70 -5.01 36.06
CA MET A 1 -19.31 -3.76 36.56
C MET A 1 -18.44 -2.58 36.15
N PRO A 2 -19.03 -1.51 35.66
CA PRO A 2 -18.44 -0.63 34.66
C PRO A 2 -17.88 0.69 35.24
N CYS A 3 -16.98 1.33 34.51
CA CYS A 3 -16.90 2.80 34.45
C CYS A 3 -16.34 3.23 33.11
N ARG A 4 -17.24 3.49 32.17
CA ARG A 4 -17.08 4.44 31.08
C ARG A 4 -17.29 5.83 31.68
N ALA A 5 -16.36 6.73 31.51
CA ALA A 5 -16.54 8.17 31.73
C ALA A 5 -16.04 8.91 30.49
N THR A 6 -16.97 9.37 29.76
CA THR A 6 -17.14 10.50 28.86
C THR A 6 -16.13 11.64 29.05
N TYR A 7 -15.34 11.87 27.99
CA TYR A 7 -14.58 13.11 27.76
C TYR A 7 -15.13 13.76 26.47
N THR A 8 -16.20 14.49 26.63
CA THR A 8 -16.72 15.42 25.60
C THR A 8 -17.33 16.58 26.38
N ILE A 9 -16.96 17.80 26.05
CA ILE A 9 -17.35 19.12 26.59
C ILE A 9 -16.18 19.81 27.32
N ALA A 10 -15.33 20.53 26.57
CA ALA A 10 -14.57 21.69 27.02
C ALA A 10 -13.79 22.38 25.87
N ILE A 11 -14.39 22.61 24.71
CA ILE A 11 -13.75 23.42 23.61
C ILE A 11 -14.61 24.65 23.23
N GLU A 12 -15.77 24.89 23.80
CA GLU A 12 -16.63 26.00 23.36
C GLU A 12 -16.55 27.29 24.21
N ASP A 13 -15.79 27.33 25.32
CA ASP A 13 -15.79 28.49 26.23
C ASP A 13 -14.52 29.39 26.16
N CYS A 14 -13.62 29.16 25.25
CA CYS A 14 -12.38 29.99 25.12
C CYS A 14 -12.46 31.10 24.06
N GLN A 15 -13.53 31.21 23.30
CA GLN A 15 -13.65 32.21 22.22
C GLN A 15 -14.49 33.44 22.54
N LYS A 16 -15.02 33.57 23.77
CA LYS A 16 -15.89 34.70 24.16
C LYS A 16 -15.28 35.75 25.12
N ARG A 17 -13.97 35.67 25.42
CA ARG A 17 -13.37 36.56 26.45
C ARG A 17 -12.32 37.58 25.98
N VAL A 18 -12.23 37.84 24.68
CA VAL A 18 -11.30 38.85 24.12
C VAL A 18 -12.04 39.97 23.34
N ARG A 19 -13.18 40.37 23.80
CA ARG A 19 -13.83 41.61 23.33
C ARG A 19 -14.28 42.43 24.53
N GLY A 20 -13.40 43.31 24.99
CA GLY A 20 -13.81 44.34 25.96
C GLY A 20 -12.72 44.72 26.96
N ARG A 21 -11.72 45.44 26.56
CA ARG A 21 -11.03 46.40 27.45
C ARG A 21 -10.44 47.52 26.60
N GLY A 22 -11.01 48.70 26.82
CA GLY A 22 -10.62 49.93 26.17
C GLY A 22 -9.18 50.34 26.50
N PHE A 23 -8.55 50.93 25.51
CA PHE A 23 -7.24 51.55 25.60
C PHE A 23 -7.40 52.94 26.18
N VAL A 24 -6.87 53.15 27.40
CA VAL A 24 -6.69 54.48 27.99
C VAL A 24 -5.33 55.01 27.51
N ALA A 25 -5.36 56.09 26.74
CA ALA A 25 -4.18 56.81 26.31
C ALA A 25 -3.66 57.64 27.49
N ILE A 26 -2.42 57.37 27.92
CA ILE A 26 -1.65 58.28 28.82
C ILE A 26 -0.64 58.98 27.93
N GLY A 27 -0.86 60.29 27.74
CA GLY A 27 0.09 61.17 27.11
C GLY A 27 1.28 61.44 28.03
N HIS A 28 2.49 61.32 27.49
CA HIS A 28 3.66 61.95 28.04
C HIS A 28 4.34 62.77 26.93
N SER A 29 4.23 64.06 27.05
CA SER A 29 4.98 65.06 26.30
C SER A 29 6.41 65.09 26.83
N GLY A 30 7.38 64.83 26.01
CA GLY A 30 8.80 65.02 26.28
C GLY A 30 9.53 65.17 24.95
N GLY A 31 9.65 66.38 24.49
CA GLY A 31 10.36 66.72 23.27
C GLY A 31 11.86 66.49 23.37
N MET A 32 12.43 65.88 22.32
CA MET A 32 13.83 66.08 21.94
C MET A 32 13.89 66.04 20.42
N ASN A 33 13.84 67.21 19.82
CA ASN A 33 14.16 67.50 18.43
C ASN A 33 15.66 67.35 18.21
N MET A 34 16.12 66.31 17.57
CA MET A 34 17.37 66.27 16.79
C MET A 34 17.25 65.16 15.74
N THR A 35 16.46 65.43 14.72
CA THR A 35 16.58 64.69 13.46
C THR A 35 17.60 65.38 12.59
N SER A 36 18.79 64.79 12.44
CA SER A 36 19.81 65.26 11.50
C SER A 36 19.26 65.18 10.07
N GLU A 37 19.66 66.11 9.19
CA GLU A 37 19.31 66.05 7.77
C GLU A 37 19.60 64.66 7.12
N HIS A 38 20.58 63.98 7.67
CA HIS A 38 20.99 62.61 7.24
C HIS A 38 19.88 61.56 7.46
N ASP A 39 19.10 61.64 8.57
CA ASP A 39 18.00 60.70 8.82
C ASP A 39 16.79 60.97 7.90
N ARG A 40 16.59 62.19 7.46
CA ARG A 40 15.55 62.51 6.47
C ARG A 40 15.90 62.00 5.06
N ASP A 41 17.17 62.05 4.68
CA ASP A 41 17.68 61.55 3.41
C ASP A 41 17.64 60.00 3.35
N LEU A 42 17.97 59.34 4.47
CA LEU A 42 17.84 57.89 4.61
C LEU A 42 16.38 57.44 4.54
N ALA A 43 15.46 58.16 5.19
CA ALA A 43 14.03 57.84 5.15
C ALA A 43 13.43 58.01 3.76
N ALA A 44 13.93 59.05 3.01
CA ALA A 44 13.53 59.28 1.62
C ALA A 44 14.04 58.15 0.67
N LYS A 45 15.28 57.71 0.83
CA LYS A 45 15.86 56.59 0.07
C LYS A 45 15.17 55.29 0.39
N LEU A 46 14.77 54.99 1.64
CA LEU A 46 14.04 53.80 2.01
C LEU A 46 12.61 53.79 1.43
N ARG A 47 11.96 54.97 1.29
CA ARG A 47 10.66 55.05 0.61
C ARG A 47 10.74 54.85 -0.90
N SER A 48 11.86 55.18 -1.54
CA SER A 48 12.06 54.94 -2.97
C SER A 48 12.38 53.48 -3.30
N LEU A 49 12.74 52.66 -2.27
CA LEU A 49 12.97 51.21 -2.41
C LEU A 49 11.77 50.35 -1.97
N SER A 50 10.65 50.98 -1.57
CA SER A 50 9.41 50.24 -1.39
C SER A 50 8.86 49.82 -2.74
N ILE A 51 9.13 48.61 -3.14
CA ILE A 51 8.48 47.93 -4.25
C ILE A 51 6.99 47.86 -3.87
N GLU A 52 6.15 48.62 -4.59
CA GLU A 52 4.69 48.43 -4.47
C GLU A 52 4.40 46.97 -4.71
N PRO A 53 3.73 46.27 -3.76
CA PRO A 53 3.29 44.90 -4.03
C PRO A 53 2.32 44.99 -5.20
N ALA A 54 2.71 44.46 -6.34
CA ALA A 54 1.81 44.25 -7.47
C ALA A 54 0.60 43.50 -6.90
N ALA A 55 -0.55 44.21 -6.89
CA ALA A 55 -1.81 43.62 -6.48
C ALA A 55 -2.15 42.51 -7.48
N PHE A 56 -1.69 41.30 -7.21
CA PHE A 56 -2.24 40.10 -7.82
C PHE A 56 -3.69 40.03 -7.37
N LYS A 57 -4.62 40.47 -8.21
CA LYS A 57 -6.03 40.11 -8.12
C LYS A 57 -6.10 38.61 -8.36
N THR A 58 -5.92 37.84 -7.33
CA THR A 58 -6.41 36.47 -7.29
C THR A 58 -7.92 36.57 -7.10
N GLU A 59 -8.65 36.62 -8.19
CA GLU A 59 -10.07 36.28 -8.17
C GLU A 59 -10.15 34.80 -7.68
N PRO A 60 -10.88 34.54 -6.60
CA PRO A 60 -11.09 33.16 -6.18
C PRO A 60 -11.88 32.46 -7.29
N PRO A 61 -11.50 31.22 -7.68
CA PRO A 61 -12.26 30.49 -8.69
C PRO A 61 -13.70 30.35 -8.22
N ASP A 62 -14.62 30.84 -9.04
CA ASP A 62 -16.06 30.87 -8.80
C ASP A 62 -16.59 29.44 -8.60
N ARG A 63 -16.68 29.01 -7.33
CA ARG A 63 -17.21 27.68 -6.93
C ARG A 63 -18.72 27.52 -7.24
N GLN A 64 -19.41 28.60 -7.62
CA GLN A 64 -20.86 28.54 -7.89
C GLN A 64 -21.15 28.01 -9.29
N THR A 65 -20.35 28.35 -10.31
CA THR A 65 -20.57 27.86 -11.66
C THR A 65 -20.38 26.37 -11.82
N ARG A 66 -19.39 25.79 -11.11
CA ARG A 66 -19.13 24.34 -11.16
C ARG A 66 -20.28 23.51 -10.54
N ARG A 67 -20.90 24.01 -9.48
CA ARG A 67 -22.06 23.32 -8.85
C ARG A 67 -23.30 23.37 -9.72
N TRP A 68 -23.48 24.41 -10.51
CA TRP A 68 -24.60 24.56 -11.41
C TRP A 68 -24.48 23.67 -12.65
N VAL A 69 -23.27 23.54 -13.21
CA VAL A 69 -22.97 22.62 -14.31
C VAL A 69 -23.14 21.16 -13.88
N ILE A 70 -22.67 20.78 -12.67
CA ILE A 70 -22.82 19.42 -12.15
C ILE A 70 -24.30 19.10 -11.89
N ARG A 71 -25.10 20.02 -11.37
CA ARG A 71 -26.53 19.82 -11.19
C ARG A 71 -27.29 19.66 -12.50
N ARG A 72 -26.93 20.40 -13.54
CA ARG A 72 -27.53 20.24 -14.89
C ARG A 72 -27.11 18.93 -15.54
N ALA A 73 -25.86 18.51 -15.40
CA ALA A 73 -25.38 17.21 -15.89
C ALA A 73 -26.10 16.06 -15.19
N MET A 74 -26.30 16.15 -13.88
CA MET A 74 -27.00 15.14 -13.10
C MET A 74 -28.50 15.06 -13.47
N LEU A 75 -29.16 16.21 -13.71
CA LEU A 75 -30.56 16.26 -14.19
C LEU A 75 -30.71 15.67 -15.59
N ALA A 76 -29.74 15.93 -16.49
CA ALA A 76 -29.72 15.32 -17.82
C ALA A 76 -29.56 13.79 -17.75
N LEU A 77 -28.71 13.28 -16.83
CA LEU A 77 -28.48 11.86 -16.66
C LEU A 77 -29.70 11.14 -16.06
N VAL A 78 -30.40 11.77 -15.12
CA VAL A 78 -31.69 11.27 -14.58
C VAL A 78 -32.77 11.26 -15.64
N ALA A 79 -32.85 12.31 -16.48
CA ALA A 79 -33.83 12.38 -17.57
C ALA A 79 -33.58 11.31 -18.65
N THR A 80 -32.30 11.03 -19.00
CA THR A 80 -31.98 9.95 -19.94
C THR A 80 -32.25 8.57 -19.36
N ALA A 81 -32.00 8.36 -18.06
CA ALA A 81 -32.33 7.11 -17.38
C ALA A 81 -33.84 6.87 -17.30
N LEU A 82 -34.64 7.91 -17.01
CA LEU A 82 -36.11 7.83 -17.02
C LEU A 82 -36.66 7.56 -18.43
N LEU A 83 -36.06 8.16 -19.45
CA LEU A 83 -36.44 7.91 -20.85
C LEU A 83 -36.11 6.46 -21.27
N ALA A 84 -34.96 5.95 -20.87
CA ALA A 84 -34.58 4.55 -21.11
C ALA A 84 -35.51 3.56 -20.39
N VAL A 85 -35.89 3.84 -19.14
CA VAL A 85 -36.85 3.04 -18.40
C VAL A 85 -38.24 3.11 -19.04
N ALA A 86 -38.69 4.28 -19.49
CA ALA A 86 -39.97 4.45 -20.18
C ALA A 86 -40.02 3.73 -21.54
N LEU A 87 -38.87 3.65 -22.25
CA LEU A 87 -38.71 2.86 -23.48
C LEU A 87 -38.73 1.34 -23.23
N LEU A 88 -38.14 0.89 -22.12
CA LEU A 88 -38.12 -0.53 -21.70
C LEU A 88 -39.47 -1.02 -21.17
N TYR A 89 -40.30 -0.14 -20.62
CA TYR A 89 -41.63 -0.48 -20.08
C TYR A 89 -42.78 -0.38 -21.09
N ARG A 90 -42.52 -0.04 -22.37
CA ARG A 90 -43.56 -0.13 -23.40
C ARG A 90 -43.63 -1.55 -23.94
N PRO A 91 -44.77 -2.26 -23.78
CA PRO A 91 -44.94 -3.65 -24.22
C PRO A 91 -44.79 -3.84 -25.75
N ASP A 92 -44.97 -2.79 -26.54
CA ASP A 92 -44.93 -2.86 -28.02
C ASP A 92 -43.49 -2.94 -28.60
N THR A 93 -42.43 -2.82 -27.79
CA THR A 93 -41.06 -2.88 -28.28
C THR A 93 -40.45 -4.29 -28.22
N LEU A 94 -41.02 -5.19 -27.44
CA LEU A 94 -40.55 -6.60 -27.34
C LEU A 94 -40.88 -7.42 -28.60
N GLU A 95 -42.03 -7.18 -29.23
CA GLU A 95 -42.40 -7.88 -30.45
C GLU A 95 -41.50 -7.50 -31.67
N ARG A 96 -40.93 -6.31 -31.69
CA ARG A 96 -40.01 -5.89 -32.77
C ARG A 96 -38.58 -6.43 -32.62
N ILE A 97 -38.17 -6.80 -31.42
CA ILE A 97 -36.84 -7.40 -31.19
C ILE A 97 -36.84 -8.88 -31.57
N GLU A 98 -37.94 -9.61 -31.33
CA GLU A 98 -38.05 -11.00 -31.75
C GLU A 98 -38.02 -11.17 -33.26
N THR A 99 -38.63 -10.25 -34.02
CA THR A 99 -38.63 -10.31 -35.51
C THR A 99 -37.27 -9.97 -36.11
N VAL A 100 -36.42 -9.18 -35.45
CA VAL A 100 -35.06 -8.87 -35.94
C VAL A 100 -34.07 -9.99 -35.54
N LEU A 101 -34.26 -10.64 -34.38
CA LEU A 101 -33.42 -11.78 -33.99
C LEU A 101 -33.72 -13.05 -34.79
N ALA A 102 -34.98 -13.27 -35.19
CA ALA A 102 -35.38 -14.40 -36.06
C ALA A 102 -34.83 -14.27 -37.48
N GLY A 103 -34.48 -13.06 -37.93
CA GLY A 103 -33.88 -12.82 -39.27
C GLY A 103 -32.36 -13.03 -39.33
N LEU A 104 -31.66 -13.20 -38.16
CA LEU A 104 -30.22 -13.39 -38.08
C LEU A 104 -29.78 -14.84 -37.87
N ILE A 105 -30.71 -15.75 -37.54
CA ILE A 105 -30.46 -17.17 -37.43
C ILE A 105 -30.98 -17.82 -38.70
N GLY A 106 -30.10 -17.89 -39.72
CA GLY A 106 -30.37 -18.52 -41.01
C GLY A 106 -30.74 -19.99 -40.83
N LYS A 107 -31.92 -20.29 -41.37
CA LYS A 107 -32.43 -21.61 -41.62
C LYS A 107 -31.53 -22.35 -42.60
N ASP A 108 -31.05 -23.49 -42.18
CA ASP A 108 -30.82 -24.64 -43.08
C ASP A 108 -31.36 -25.88 -42.38
N GLU A 109 -32.61 -26.14 -42.63
CA GLU A 109 -33.29 -27.37 -42.26
C GLU A 109 -33.73 -28.08 -43.55
N ALA A 110 -32.85 -28.96 -44.06
CA ALA A 110 -33.19 -29.87 -45.14
C ALA A 110 -33.95 -31.05 -44.54
N ALA A 111 -35.23 -31.11 -44.86
CA ALA A 111 -36.10 -32.23 -44.57
C ALA A 111 -35.69 -33.47 -45.40
N ILE A 112 -35.36 -34.55 -44.70
CA ILE A 112 -35.31 -35.88 -45.30
C ILE A 112 -36.49 -36.69 -44.74
N SER A 113 -37.47 -36.92 -45.60
CA SER A 113 -38.58 -37.85 -45.41
C SER A 113 -38.08 -39.30 -45.43
N VAL A 114 -38.43 -40.05 -44.42
CA VAL A 114 -38.25 -41.51 -44.38
C VAL A 114 -39.60 -42.19 -44.64
N ASP A 115 -39.68 -42.87 -45.76
CA ASP A 115 -40.77 -43.78 -46.07
C ASP A 115 -40.29 -45.25 -45.86
N GLY A 116 -41.14 -46.01 -45.19
CA GLY A 116 -41.53 -47.40 -45.38
C GLY A 116 -40.55 -48.52 -45.07
N THR A 117 -40.91 -49.23 -44.01
CA THR A 117 -41.04 -50.74 -43.98
C THR A 117 -39.96 -51.62 -44.62
N ASP A 118 -39.22 -52.35 -43.79
CA ASP A 118 -39.19 -53.82 -43.85
C ASP A 118 -38.39 -54.45 -42.69
N VAL A 119 -39.01 -55.40 -42.01
CA VAL A 119 -38.41 -56.32 -41.03
C VAL A 119 -38.07 -57.63 -41.77
N PRO A 120 -36.84 -58.15 -41.63
CA PRO A 120 -36.68 -59.58 -41.60
C PRO A 120 -35.88 -60.13 -40.42
N ALA A 121 -36.56 -61.05 -39.77
CA ALA A 121 -36.13 -62.31 -39.19
C ALA A 121 -34.71 -62.51 -38.60
N ALA A 122 -34.76 -63.09 -37.44
CA ALA A 122 -33.76 -63.66 -36.58
C ALA A 122 -32.63 -64.46 -37.23
N GLY A 123 -31.38 -64.19 -36.89
CA GLY A 123 -30.21 -65.08 -37.09
C GLY A 123 -29.49 -65.32 -35.73
N PRO A 124 -28.73 -66.40 -35.56
CA PRO A 124 -28.48 -67.07 -34.31
C PRO A 124 -27.47 -66.38 -33.39
N ILE A 125 -27.74 -66.52 -32.10
CA ILE A 125 -26.97 -66.12 -30.97
C ILE A 125 -25.54 -66.68 -31.04
N ARG A 126 -24.54 -65.78 -31.16
CA ARG A 126 -23.13 -66.15 -31.05
C ARG A 126 -22.70 -65.85 -29.58
N ALA A 127 -22.17 -66.87 -28.91
CA ALA A 127 -21.74 -66.90 -27.56
C ALA A 127 -20.79 -65.72 -27.20
N LEU A 128 -21.09 -65.09 -26.15
CA LEU A 128 -20.22 -64.10 -25.46
C LEU A 128 -18.94 -64.79 -24.99
N PRO A 129 -17.76 -64.12 -25.12
CA PRO A 129 -16.58 -64.53 -24.41
C PRO A 129 -16.75 -64.23 -22.89
N SER A 130 -16.45 -65.26 -22.12
CA SER A 130 -16.37 -65.20 -20.63
C SER A 130 -15.47 -64.09 -20.18
N ASN A 131 -16.04 -63.06 -19.57
CA ASN A 131 -15.29 -62.06 -18.82
C ASN A 131 -14.80 -62.67 -17.52
N ASN A 132 -13.51 -62.90 -17.43
CA ASN A 132 -12.78 -63.26 -16.23
C ASN A 132 -12.89 -62.11 -15.18
N PRO A 133 -13.39 -62.33 -13.95
CA PRO A 133 -13.64 -61.29 -12.98
C PRO A 133 -12.40 -60.79 -12.21
N ALA A 134 -11.19 -61.09 -12.72
CA ALA A 134 -9.97 -60.86 -11.99
C ALA A 134 -9.30 -59.49 -12.22
N ASP A 135 -9.87 -58.61 -13.06
CA ASP A 135 -9.24 -57.30 -13.35
C ASP A 135 -10.25 -56.14 -13.31
N ARG A 136 -11.18 -56.19 -12.33
CA ARG A 136 -11.91 -54.98 -11.94
C ARG A 136 -11.02 -54.21 -10.94
N ALA A 137 -10.11 -53.40 -11.48
CA ALA A 137 -9.62 -52.24 -10.75
C ALA A 137 -10.86 -51.47 -10.25
N LEU A 138 -11.03 -51.37 -8.94
CA LEU A 138 -12.08 -50.57 -8.32
C LEU A 138 -12.06 -49.18 -8.97
N PRO A 139 -13.20 -48.61 -9.35
CA PRO A 139 -13.22 -47.30 -9.95
C PRO A 139 -12.60 -46.31 -8.92
N SER A 140 -11.37 -45.92 -9.17
CA SER A 140 -10.73 -44.87 -8.41
C SER A 140 -11.61 -43.62 -8.60
N ARG A 141 -12.19 -43.16 -7.51
CA ARG A 141 -13.05 -41.99 -7.52
C ARG A 141 -12.16 -40.78 -7.82
N GLU A 142 -12.30 -40.24 -9.03
CA GLU A 142 -11.53 -39.09 -9.45
C GLU A 142 -12.33 -37.80 -9.20
N VAL A 143 -11.66 -36.79 -8.65
CA VAL A 143 -12.22 -35.44 -8.53
C VAL A 143 -11.47 -34.53 -9.48
N THR A 144 -12.22 -33.96 -10.43
CA THR A 144 -11.67 -33.00 -11.39
C THR A 144 -12.01 -31.57 -11.03
N GLY A 145 -11.13 -30.64 -11.39
CA GLY A 145 -11.31 -29.22 -11.21
C GLY A 145 -10.51 -28.42 -12.22
N SER A 146 -10.74 -27.13 -12.25
CA SER A 146 -9.99 -26.17 -13.07
C SER A 146 -9.54 -25.00 -12.22
N GLY A 147 -8.41 -24.42 -12.57
CA GLY A 147 -7.84 -23.33 -11.81
C GLY A 147 -6.76 -22.59 -12.55
N TYR A 148 -6.00 -21.81 -11.82
CA TYR A 148 -4.91 -21.01 -12.38
C TYR A 148 -3.66 -21.16 -11.53
N VAL A 149 -2.52 -21.02 -12.20
CA VAL A 149 -1.22 -20.87 -11.54
C VAL A 149 -1.16 -19.50 -10.86
N VAL A 150 -0.83 -19.47 -9.59
CA VAL A 150 -0.71 -18.25 -8.78
C VAL A 150 0.69 -18.22 -8.15
N ALA A 151 1.33 -17.07 -8.19
CA ALA A 151 2.49 -16.79 -7.33
C ALA A 151 1.94 -16.24 -6.02
N PRO A 152 2.05 -16.94 -4.89
CA PRO A 152 1.51 -16.47 -3.61
C PRO A 152 2.27 -15.23 -3.10
N ASP A 153 3.56 -15.15 -3.40
CA ASP A 153 4.42 -14.07 -2.98
C ASP A 153 4.56 -13.03 -4.11
N ILE A 154 3.64 -12.06 -4.10
CA ILE A 154 3.65 -10.92 -5.02
C ILE A 154 3.83 -9.65 -4.20
N ALA A 155 4.84 -8.85 -4.56
CA ALA A 155 5.06 -7.53 -4.02
C ALA A 155 4.73 -6.47 -5.07
N THR A 156 3.73 -5.65 -4.77
CA THR A 156 3.45 -4.43 -5.52
C THR A 156 4.28 -3.30 -4.94
N VAL A 157 5.12 -2.69 -5.77
CA VAL A 157 6.09 -1.66 -5.35
C VAL A 157 5.55 -0.28 -5.68
N PHE A 158 5.53 0.58 -4.66
CA PHE A 158 5.15 1.98 -4.73
C PHE A 158 6.31 2.86 -4.30
N SER A 159 6.33 4.12 -4.73
CA SER A 159 7.24 5.10 -4.14
C SER A 159 6.75 5.50 -2.74
N LYS A 160 7.68 5.75 -1.82
CA LYS A 160 7.34 6.26 -0.48
C LYS A 160 7.01 7.76 -0.52
N TYR A 161 7.72 8.52 -1.36
CA TYR A 161 7.56 9.95 -1.55
C TYR A 161 7.20 10.27 -3.00
N GLU A 162 6.56 11.39 -3.19
CA GLU A 162 6.33 11.96 -4.52
C GLU A 162 7.66 12.39 -5.15
N GLY A 163 7.75 12.33 -6.46
CA GLY A 163 8.93 12.77 -7.19
C GLY A 163 8.91 12.41 -8.66
N ARG A 164 9.89 12.90 -9.40
CA ARG A 164 10.09 12.57 -10.80
C ARG A 164 11.05 11.41 -10.96
N ILE A 165 10.73 10.45 -11.83
CA ILE A 165 11.60 9.33 -12.15
C ILE A 165 12.77 9.82 -13.01
N VAL A 166 14.00 9.58 -12.54
CA VAL A 166 15.24 9.90 -13.26
C VAL A 166 15.78 8.68 -13.98
N ALA A 167 15.66 7.50 -13.37
CA ALA A 167 16.15 6.26 -13.97
C ALA A 167 15.27 5.07 -13.56
N VAL A 168 15.10 4.13 -14.49
CA VAL A 168 14.50 2.82 -14.27
C VAL A 168 15.59 1.80 -14.61
N GLU A 169 15.96 0.98 -13.63
CA GLU A 169 17.14 0.09 -13.71
C GLU A 169 16.75 -1.35 -14.09
N VAL A 170 15.47 -1.61 -14.32
CA VAL A 170 14.94 -2.96 -14.60
C VAL A 170 13.88 -2.92 -15.70
N GLU A 171 13.68 -4.07 -16.35
CA GLU A 171 12.65 -4.27 -17.35
C GLU A 171 11.66 -5.35 -16.91
N ALA A 172 10.48 -5.38 -17.56
CA ALA A 172 9.52 -6.45 -17.33
C ALA A 172 10.10 -7.79 -17.80
N GLY A 173 10.14 -8.79 -16.91
CA GLY A 173 10.76 -10.08 -17.14
C GLY A 173 12.11 -10.28 -16.44
N ASP A 174 12.73 -9.22 -15.95
CA ASP A 174 14.02 -9.31 -15.26
C ASP A 174 13.89 -10.00 -13.90
N ARG A 175 14.95 -10.74 -13.54
CA ARG A 175 15.11 -11.28 -12.19
C ARG A 175 15.77 -10.27 -11.29
N VAL A 176 15.18 -10.05 -10.12
CA VAL A 176 15.68 -9.10 -9.12
C VAL A 176 15.89 -9.80 -7.78
N VAL A 177 16.85 -9.30 -7.02
CA VAL A 177 17.11 -9.75 -5.65
C VAL A 177 16.69 -8.70 -4.64
N THR A 178 16.30 -9.13 -3.44
CA THR A 178 15.92 -8.22 -2.36
C THR A 178 16.98 -7.14 -2.13
N GLY A 179 16.55 -5.86 -2.05
CA GLY A 179 17.43 -4.70 -1.89
C GLY A 179 18.02 -4.13 -3.18
N GLN A 180 17.86 -4.81 -4.32
CA GLN A 180 18.29 -4.29 -5.63
C GLN A 180 17.56 -2.99 -5.96
N VAL A 181 18.26 -2.02 -6.53
CA VAL A 181 17.67 -0.76 -7.01
C VAL A 181 16.81 -1.04 -8.23
N LEU A 182 15.60 -0.53 -8.22
CA LEU A 182 14.61 -0.70 -9.30
C LEU A 182 14.37 0.62 -10.03
N VAL A 183 14.09 1.67 -9.26
CA VAL A 183 13.75 3.01 -9.77
C VAL A 183 14.46 4.06 -8.93
N ARG A 184 14.96 5.10 -9.58
CA ARG A 184 15.51 6.28 -8.92
C ARG A 184 14.67 7.50 -9.23
N LEU A 185 14.30 8.21 -8.18
CA LEU A 185 13.65 9.50 -8.27
C LEU A 185 14.69 10.62 -8.17
N ASP A 186 14.29 11.83 -8.53
CA ASP A 186 15.10 13.03 -8.36
C ASP A 186 15.31 13.31 -6.86
N ASP A 187 16.54 13.19 -6.41
CA ASP A 187 16.95 13.32 -5.02
C ASP A 187 17.73 14.61 -4.73
N ALA A 188 17.88 15.49 -5.73
CA ALA A 188 18.70 16.69 -5.59
C ALA A 188 18.21 17.58 -4.43
N GLY A 189 16.89 17.80 -4.31
CA GLY A 189 16.32 18.58 -3.21
C GLY A 189 16.53 17.93 -1.84
N ALA A 190 16.36 16.62 -1.75
CA ALA A 190 16.56 15.86 -0.52
C ALA A 190 18.03 15.85 -0.07
N ARG A 191 18.97 15.76 -1.01
CA ARG A 191 20.42 15.87 -0.72
C ARG A 191 20.79 17.25 -0.18
N PHE A 192 20.23 18.33 -0.74
CA PHE A 192 20.43 19.67 -0.20
C PHE A 192 19.84 19.82 1.20
N ALA A 193 18.68 19.23 1.47
CA ALA A 193 18.09 19.21 2.82
C ALA A 193 18.97 18.45 3.82
N LEU A 194 19.55 17.30 3.42
CA LEU A 194 20.50 16.55 4.23
C LEU A 194 21.74 17.38 4.55
N GLN A 195 22.34 18.00 3.55
CA GLN A 195 23.49 18.88 3.75
C GLN A 195 23.16 20.06 4.68
N GLY A 196 21.98 20.64 4.55
CA GLY A 196 21.48 21.70 5.45
C GLY A 196 21.37 21.22 6.89
N ALA A 197 20.85 20.01 7.12
CA ALA A 197 20.75 19.39 8.45
C ALA A 197 22.14 19.11 9.06
N GLU A 198 23.11 18.66 8.26
CA GLU A 198 24.49 18.44 8.69
C GLU A 198 25.16 19.75 9.15
N ILE A 199 24.96 20.85 8.41
CA ILE A 199 25.45 22.17 8.80
C ILE A 199 24.77 22.65 10.08
N ALA A 200 23.46 22.43 10.25
CA ALA A 200 22.73 22.80 11.47
C ALA A 200 23.26 22.04 12.70
N ARG A 201 23.55 20.72 12.56
CA ARG A 201 24.20 19.94 13.61
C ARG A 201 25.56 20.50 14.00
N GLN A 202 26.39 20.83 13.03
CA GLN A 202 27.71 21.43 13.28
C GLN A 202 27.59 22.76 14.03
N SER A 203 26.59 23.59 13.68
CA SER A 203 26.30 24.84 14.41
C SER A 203 25.89 24.58 15.85
N ALA A 204 25.01 23.56 16.09
CA ALA A 204 24.61 23.17 17.44
C ALA A 204 25.77 22.64 18.28
N GLU A 205 26.72 21.90 17.69
CA GLU A 205 27.94 21.44 18.39
C GLU A 205 28.84 22.59 18.80
N LEU A 206 28.99 23.61 17.96
CA LEU A 206 29.74 24.80 18.30
C LEU A 206 29.05 25.57 19.45
N ALA A 207 27.73 25.67 19.41
CA ALA A 207 26.94 26.28 20.49
C ALA A 207 27.09 25.51 21.83
N LEU A 208 27.03 24.18 21.78
CA LEU A 208 27.29 23.32 22.94
C LEU A 208 28.69 23.55 23.50
N THR A 209 29.69 23.59 22.65
CA THR A 209 31.09 23.87 23.06
C THR A 209 31.19 25.20 23.78
N ALA A 210 30.56 26.26 23.27
CA ALA A 210 30.53 27.56 23.94
C ALA A 210 29.88 27.47 25.32
N LYS A 211 28.74 26.77 25.47
CA LYS A 211 28.04 26.59 26.77
C LYS A 211 28.85 25.72 27.73
N MET A 212 29.62 24.75 27.26
CA MET A 212 30.53 23.98 28.12
C MET A 212 31.68 24.82 28.65
N ILE A 213 32.19 25.82 27.89
CA ILE A 213 33.20 26.76 28.34
C ILE A 213 32.61 27.68 29.44
N GLU A 214 31.38 28.21 29.22
CA GLU A 214 30.67 29.00 30.23
C GLU A 214 30.46 28.22 31.53
N LEU A 215 30.04 26.96 31.43
CA LEU A 215 29.88 26.08 32.60
C LEU A 215 31.20 25.84 33.33
N ALA A 216 32.27 25.57 32.59
CA ALA A 216 33.60 25.40 33.21
C ALA A 216 34.08 26.66 33.96
N GLN A 217 33.80 27.85 33.40
CA GLN A 217 34.09 29.11 34.03
C GLN A 217 33.24 29.31 35.32
N ALA A 218 31.93 29.10 35.27
CA ALA A 218 31.03 29.20 36.42
C ALA A 218 31.44 28.23 37.54
N ARG A 219 31.76 26.95 37.18
CA ARG A 219 32.27 25.95 38.12
C ARG A 219 33.56 26.39 38.82
N SER A 220 34.52 26.95 38.06
CA SER A 220 35.77 27.46 38.62
C SER A 220 35.52 28.63 39.55
N SER A 221 34.59 29.54 39.21
CA SER A 221 34.19 30.68 40.06
C SER A 221 33.53 30.19 41.34
N LEU A 222 32.57 29.28 41.27
CA LEU A 222 31.91 28.69 42.45
C LEU A 222 32.93 28.04 43.39
N THR A 223 33.83 27.20 42.88
CA THR A 223 34.85 26.53 43.68
C THR A 223 35.80 27.52 44.37
N ARG A 224 36.09 28.65 43.74
CA ARG A 224 36.90 29.72 44.37
C ARG A 224 36.12 30.40 45.47
N THR A 225 34.86 30.75 45.23
CA THR A 225 33.98 31.42 46.19
C THR A 225 33.72 30.53 47.40
N GLU A 226 33.49 29.23 47.24
CA GLU A 226 33.33 28.26 48.31
C GLU A 226 34.57 28.20 49.23
N ARG A 227 35.77 28.16 48.62
CA ARG A 227 37.04 28.18 49.40
C ARG A 227 37.25 29.45 50.19
N LEU A 228 36.81 30.60 49.68
CA LEU A 228 36.92 31.89 50.37
C LEU A 228 35.84 32.04 51.43
N ALA A 229 34.61 31.62 51.19
CA ALA A 229 33.53 31.58 52.17
C ALA A 229 33.87 30.72 53.41
N GLY A 230 34.49 29.53 53.16
CA GLY A 230 34.98 28.68 54.27
C GLY A 230 36.09 29.27 55.12
N ARG A 231 36.61 30.49 54.79
CA ARG A 231 37.59 31.26 55.56
C ARG A 231 36.99 32.56 56.04
N ASP A 232 35.66 32.71 56.04
CA ASP A 232 34.94 33.97 56.42
C ASP A 232 35.34 35.18 55.56
N ALA A 233 35.95 35.00 54.39
CA ALA A 233 36.43 36.04 53.50
C ALA A 233 35.42 36.47 52.42
N MET A 234 34.22 35.90 52.38
CA MET A 234 33.14 36.22 51.45
C MET A 234 31.77 36.19 52.11
N SER A 235 30.82 36.99 51.58
CA SER A 235 29.42 36.97 52.04
C SER A 235 28.62 35.74 51.60
N ALA A 236 27.65 35.38 52.44
CA ALA A 236 26.73 34.30 52.06
C ALA A 236 25.97 34.59 50.76
N GLN A 237 25.63 35.84 50.48
CA GLN A 237 24.98 36.28 49.25
C GLN A 237 25.84 36.01 48.03
N THR A 238 27.15 36.33 48.07
CA THR A 238 28.08 36.11 46.95
C THR A 238 28.24 34.61 46.66
N LEU A 239 28.17 33.75 47.67
CA LEU A 239 28.20 32.29 47.49
C LEU A 239 26.93 31.83 46.80
N GLU A 240 25.77 32.34 47.19
CA GLU A 240 24.47 31.96 46.57
C GLU A 240 24.39 32.44 45.12
N GLU A 241 24.89 33.66 44.83
CA GLU A 241 24.99 34.15 43.44
C GLU A 241 25.89 33.25 42.57
N ALA A 242 27.02 32.78 43.11
CA ALA A 242 27.93 31.87 42.39
C ALA A 242 27.30 30.48 42.13
N LYS A 243 26.49 29.96 43.08
CA LYS A 243 25.74 28.71 42.89
C LYS A 243 24.68 28.87 41.80
N THR A 244 23.88 29.95 41.88
CA THR A 244 22.85 30.24 40.88
C THR A 244 23.44 30.38 39.46
N ALA A 245 24.61 31.04 39.35
CA ALA A 245 25.33 31.17 38.09
C ALA A 245 25.80 29.80 37.54
N PHE A 246 26.30 28.92 38.44
CA PHE A 246 26.69 27.57 38.05
C PHE A 246 25.47 26.75 37.56
N ASP A 247 24.38 26.74 38.34
CA ASP A 247 23.16 25.99 38.01
C ASP A 247 22.55 26.48 36.67
N THR A 248 22.59 27.79 36.42
CA THR A 248 22.14 28.41 35.17
C THR A 248 23.01 27.94 33.99
N ALA A 249 24.34 27.95 34.16
CA ALA A 249 25.27 27.52 33.12
C ALA A 249 25.16 25.98 32.84
N GLU A 250 24.91 25.18 33.90
CA GLU A 250 24.68 23.73 33.77
C GLU A 250 23.42 23.46 32.97
N ASN A 251 22.30 24.11 33.29
CA ASN A 251 21.06 23.99 32.56
C ASN A 251 21.21 24.42 31.08
N ALA A 252 21.94 25.51 30.82
CA ALA A 252 22.23 25.98 29.48
C ALA A 252 23.05 24.96 28.68
N ALA A 253 24.04 24.30 29.29
CA ALA A 253 24.82 23.26 28.66
C ALA A 253 23.99 21.99 28.38
N LEU A 254 23.08 21.63 29.30
CA LEU A 254 22.13 20.53 29.10
C LEU A 254 21.17 20.81 27.91
N GLN A 255 20.64 22.04 27.84
CA GLN A 255 19.80 22.48 26.74
C GLN A 255 20.54 22.40 25.41
N ALA A 256 21.77 22.92 25.33
CA ALA A 256 22.57 22.84 24.10
C ALA A 256 22.87 21.38 23.67
N ARG A 257 22.99 20.42 24.61
CA ARG A 257 23.08 18.99 24.30
C ARG A 257 21.81 18.47 23.66
N GLN A 258 20.63 18.90 24.14
CA GLN A 258 19.36 18.50 23.52
C GLN A 258 19.22 19.07 22.10
N ASP A 259 19.75 20.30 21.88
CA ASP A 259 19.75 20.91 20.55
C ASP A 259 20.61 20.10 19.55
N VAL A 260 21.77 19.58 19.98
CA VAL A 260 22.59 18.66 19.17
C VAL A 260 21.82 17.37 18.89
N ALA A 261 21.22 16.74 19.91
CA ALA A 261 20.45 15.51 19.72
C ALA A 261 19.25 15.69 18.78
N LYS A 262 18.61 16.87 18.82
CA LYS A 262 17.55 17.23 17.88
C LYS A 262 18.10 17.33 16.44
N ALA A 263 19.26 17.99 16.26
CA ALA A 263 19.89 18.12 14.96
C ALA A 263 20.32 16.75 14.38
N ASP A 264 20.76 15.80 15.22
CA ASP A 264 21.04 14.42 14.81
C ASP A 264 19.78 13.73 14.28
N LEU A 265 18.62 13.88 14.94
CA LEU A 265 17.35 13.34 14.45
C LEU A 265 16.91 13.98 13.12
N ASP A 266 17.19 15.27 12.92
CA ASP A 266 16.86 15.95 11.68
C ASP A 266 17.75 15.45 10.52
N ILE A 267 19.02 15.08 10.77
CA ILE A 267 19.90 14.41 9.82
C ILE A 267 19.35 13.02 9.46
N ASP A 268 18.96 12.23 10.46
CA ASP A 268 18.43 10.88 10.22
C ASP A 268 17.17 10.90 9.37
N ARG A 269 16.27 11.88 9.61
CA ARG A 269 15.07 12.09 8.76
C ARG A 269 15.44 12.47 7.33
N ALA A 270 16.38 13.41 7.17
CA ALA A 270 16.80 13.84 5.84
C ALA A 270 17.51 12.71 5.07
N ARG A 271 18.31 11.89 5.77
CA ARG A 271 18.97 10.70 5.18
C ARG A 271 17.94 9.67 4.74
N GLU A 272 16.97 9.37 5.59
CA GLU A 272 15.87 8.45 5.28
C GLU A 272 15.08 8.93 4.05
N GLN A 273 14.85 10.24 3.93
CA GLN A 273 14.19 10.81 2.75
C GLN A 273 15.01 10.61 1.47
N VAL A 274 16.34 10.82 1.52
CA VAL A 274 17.23 10.56 0.38
C VAL A 274 17.22 9.07 -0.01
N GLU A 275 17.31 8.18 0.99
CA GLU A 275 17.29 6.73 0.75
C GLU A 275 15.95 6.26 0.15
N ALA A 276 14.85 6.82 0.61
CA ALA A 276 13.51 6.44 0.16
C ALA A 276 13.16 6.91 -1.26
N LEU A 277 13.91 7.87 -1.82
CA LEU A 277 13.84 8.26 -3.24
C LEU A 277 14.55 7.23 -4.17
N THR A 278 15.26 6.27 -3.60
CA THR A 278 15.79 5.11 -4.31
C THR A 278 14.90 3.90 -4.00
N VAL A 279 14.01 3.56 -4.92
CA VAL A 279 13.08 2.44 -4.75
C VAL A 279 13.82 1.12 -4.95
N ARG A 280 13.72 0.22 -3.96
CA ARG A 280 14.39 -1.08 -3.95
C ARG A 280 13.41 -2.22 -3.93
N ALA A 281 13.85 -3.40 -4.38
CA ALA A 281 13.07 -4.63 -4.37
C ALA A 281 12.81 -5.11 -2.91
N PRO A 282 11.55 -5.26 -2.49
CA PRO A 282 11.21 -5.78 -1.17
C PRO A 282 11.40 -7.30 -1.08
N ILE A 283 11.27 -8.01 -2.18
CA ILE A 283 11.44 -9.47 -2.31
C ILE A 283 12.31 -9.80 -3.51
N SER A 284 12.91 -10.99 -3.50
CA SER A 284 13.54 -11.57 -4.68
C SER A 284 12.48 -12.20 -5.57
N GLY A 285 12.63 -12.09 -6.90
CA GLY A 285 11.64 -12.62 -7.82
C GLY A 285 11.84 -12.10 -9.24
N THR A 286 10.78 -12.15 -10.04
CA THR A 286 10.75 -11.64 -11.42
C THR A 286 9.79 -10.46 -11.51
N VAL A 287 10.19 -9.41 -12.22
CA VAL A 287 9.32 -8.26 -12.51
C VAL A 287 8.21 -8.70 -13.47
N THR A 288 6.99 -8.77 -12.98
CA THR A 288 5.82 -9.21 -13.78
C THR A 288 5.15 -8.07 -14.53
N ARG A 289 5.22 -6.88 -13.99
CA ARG A 289 4.66 -5.66 -14.57
C ARG A 289 5.54 -4.47 -14.22
N LEU A 290 5.80 -3.63 -15.20
CA LEU A 290 6.50 -2.35 -15.05
C LEU A 290 5.62 -1.27 -15.67
N THR A 291 5.20 -0.31 -14.85
CA THR A 291 4.41 0.85 -15.26
C THR A 291 5.19 2.16 -15.22
N ALA A 292 6.30 2.16 -14.48
CA ALA A 292 7.15 3.32 -14.30
C ALA A 292 8.00 3.61 -15.55
N HIS A 293 8.02 4.88 -16.01
CA HIS A 293 8.86 5.34 -17.11
C HIS A 293 9.72 6.53 -16.68
N VAL A 294 10.88 6.65 -17.29
CA VAL A 294 11.77 7.79 -17.04
C VAL A 294 11.08 9.09 -17.47
N GLY A 295 11.02 10.04 -16.54
CA GLY A 295 10.37 11.34 -16.75
C GLY A 295 8.99 11.45 -16.13
N ASP A 296 8.34 10.34 -15.76
CA ASP A 296 7.05 10.34 -15.09
C ASP A 296 7.16 10.97 -13.69
N THR A 297 6.07 11.56 -13.24
CA THR A 297 5.92 12.01 -11.85
C THR A 297 5.11 10.98 -11.09
N VAL A 298 5.66 10.48 -9.99
CA VAL A 298 5.00 9.51 -9.13
C VAL A 298 4.44 10.20 -7.89
N LEU A 299 3.30 9.71 -7.44
CA LEU A 299 2.65 10.17 -6.22
C LEU A 299 3.28 9.53 -4.97
N SER A 300 2.97 10.08 -3.81
CA SER A 300 3.29 9.43 -2.54
C SER A 300 2.60 8.07 -2.42
N ARG A 301 3.11 7.20 -1.54
CA ARG A 301 2.54 5.85 -1.35
C ARG A 301 1.05 5.88 -1.03
N GLU A 302 0.61 6.83 -0.21
CA GLU A 302 -0.78 6.91 0.22
C GLU A 302 -1.72 7.24 -0.95
N ASP A 303 -1.31 8.13 -1.82
CA ASP A 303 -2.08 8.54 -2.98
C ASP A 303 -2.01 7.49 -4.10
N SER A 304 -0.82 6.93 -4.35
CA SER A 304 -0.61 5.84 -5.32
C SER A 304 -1.44 4.59 -4.99
N VAL A 305 -1.57 4.20 -3.72
CA VAL A 305 -2.42 3.08 -3.31
C VAL A 305 -3.90 3.40 -3.53
N ARG A 306 -4.32 4.65 -3.30
CA ARG A 306 -5.70 5.10 -3.52
C ARG A 306 -6.07 5.11 -5.01
N GLU A 307 -5.12 5.49 -5.87
CA GLU A 307 -5.31 5.55 -7.32
C GLU A 307 -4.95 4.24 -8.03
N ASN A 308 -4.44 3.25 -7.29
CA ASN A 308 -3.96 1.96 -7.78
C ASN A 308 -2.80 2.09 -8.81
N GLU A 309 -1.98 3.13 -8.65
CA GLU A 309 -0.82 3.42 -9.49
C GLU A 309 0.46 2.85 -8.86
N SER A 310 0.76 1.60 -9.17
CA SER A 310 2.01 0.97 -8.75
C SER A 310 3.13 1.23 -9.74
N LEU A 311 4.38 1.33 -9.29
CA LEU A 311 5.55 1.45 -10.15
C LEU A 311 5.83 0.17 -10.92
N LEU A 312 5.80 -0.95 -10.20
CA LEU A 312 6.03 -2.28 -10.75
C LEU A 312 5.48 -3.35 -9.78
N ALA A 313 5.39 -4.59 -10.27
CA ALA A 313 5.05 -5.76 -9.48
C ALA A 313 6.13 -6.84 -9.64
N ILE A 314 6.55 -7.44 -8.53
CA ILE A 314 7.52 -8.53 -8.47
C ILE A 314 6.80 -9.77 -7.95
N ALA A 315 6.98 -10.91 -8.60
CA ALA A 315 6.46 -12.18 -8.14
C ALA A 315 7.58 -13.20 -7.96
N ASP A 316 7.54 -13.97 -6.87
CA ASP A 316 8.43 -15.10 -6.70
C ASP A 316 7.95 -16.27 -7.55
N MET A 317 8.75 -16.62 -8.55
CA MET A 317 8.44 -17.75 -9.45
C MET A 317 8.82 -19.12 -8.87
N ALA A 318 9.55 -19.15 -7.74
CA ALA A 318 9.96 -20.42 -7.12
C ALA A 318 8.85 -21.03 -6.27
N THR A 319 7.94 -20.21 -5.75
CA THR A 319 6.88 -20.62 -4.82
C THR A 319 5.50 -20.73 -5.47
N MET A 320 5.44 -20.89 -6.82
CA MET A 320 4.15 -20.97 -7.52
C MET A 320 3.29 -22.13 -7.01
N VAL A 321 1.99 -21.90 -6.97
CA VAL A 321 0.95 -22.86 -6.59
C VAL A 321 -0.18 -22.85 -7.62
N ILE A 322 -1.05 -23.85 -7.61
CA ILE A 322 -2.30 -23.80 -8.37
C ILE A 322 -3.44 -23.58 -7.39
N ASP A 323 -4.22 -22.54 -7.62
CA ASP A 323 -5.51 -22.35 -6.95
C ASP A 323 -6.59 -22.87 -7.92
N ALA A 324 -7.20 -24.01 -7.57
CA ALA A 324 -8.16 -24.72 -8.39
C ALA A 324 -9.54 -24.77 -7.74
N ASP A 325 -10.57 -24.51 -8.51
CA ASP A 325 -11.96 -24.61 -8.12
C ASP A 325 -12.50 -26.02 -8.37
N VAL A 326 -13.06 -26.63 -7.34
CA VAL A 326 -13.68 -27.95 -7.39
C VAL A 326 -15.11 -27.85 -6.90
N ALA A 327 -16.03 -28.62 -7.48
CA ALA A 327 -17.44 -28.62 -7.09
C ALA A 327 -17.64 -28.96 -5.62
N GLU A 328 -18.49 -28.20 -4.92
CA GLU A 328 -18.80 -28.37 -3.50
C GLU A 328 -19.24 -29.81 -3.16
N ALA A 329 -19.96 -30.48 -4.07
CA ALA A 329 -20.40 -31.85 -3.90
C ALA A 329 -19.25 -32.86 -3.64
N ASN A 330 -18.03 -32.50 -4.00
CA ASN A 330 -16.85 -33.36 -3.85
C ASN A 330 -16.03 -33.03 -2.58
N ILE A 331 -16.42 -32.00 -1.78
CA ILE A 331 -15.64 -31.53 -0.64
C ILE A 331 -15.38 -32.62 0.41
N ALA A 332 -16.35 -33.52 0.60
CA ALA A 332 -16.25 -34.62 1.56
C ALA A 332 -15.12 -35.63 1.22
N LEU A 333 -14.69 -35.66 -0.03
CA LEU A 333 -13.64 -36.55 -0.54
C LEU A 333 -12.26 -35.92 -0.50
N ILE A 334 -12.18 -34.58 -0.32
CA ILE A 334 -10.94 -33.84 -0.42
C ILE A 334 -10.36 -33.63 0.96
N ARG A 335 -9.07 -33.94 1.11
CA ARG A 335 -8.31 -33.72 2.33
C ARG A 335 -6.96 -33.12 1.98
N PRO A 336 -6.36 -32.29 2.87
CA PRO A 336 -4.96 -31.89 2.75
C PRO A 336 -4.06 -33.14 2.63
N GLY A 337 -3.06 -33.09 1.75
CA GLY A 337 -2.18 -34.23 1.45
C GLY A 337 -2.69 -35.12 0.31
N LEU A 338 -3.88 -34.87 -0.24
CA LEU A 338 -4.39 -35.63 -1.37
C LEU A 338 -3.55 -35.36 -2.63
N ARG A 339 -3.08 -36.41 -3.26
CA ARG A 339 -2.24 -36.33 -4.47
C ARG A 339 -3.09 -36.37 -5.72
N GLY A 340 -2.56 -35.78 -6.78
CA GLY A 340 -3.20 -35.76 -8.09
C GLY A 340 -2.24 -35.36 -9.17
N GLU A 341 -2.80 -35.11 -10.32
CA GLU A 341 -2.10 -34.64 -11.50
C GLU A 341 -2.70 -33.28 -11.92
N ALA A 342 -1.85 -32.41 -12.41
CA ALA A 342 -2.26 -31.18 -13.06
C ALA A 342 -1.69 -31.11 -14.47
N VAL A 343 -2.47 -30.53 -15.36
CA VAL A 343 -2.10 -30.28 -16.76
C VAL A 343 -2.36 -28.80 -17.02
N LEU A 344 -1.34 -28.10 -17.49
CA LEU A 344 -1.48 -26.71 -17.93
C LEU A 344 -2.02 -26.67 -19.35
N ASP A 345 -2.94 -25.76 -19.64
CA ASP A 345 -3.49 -25.63 -21.01
C ASP A 345 -2.41 -25.20 -22.01
N GLY A 346 -1.36 -24.50 -21.58
CA GLY A 346 -0.19 -24.17 -22.39
C GLY A 346 0.77 -25.34 -22.63
N PHE A 347 0.69 -26.43 -21.84
CA PHE A 347 1.55 -27.62 -21.92
C PHE A 347 0.74 -28.91 -21.76
N PRO A 348 -0.15 -29.24 -22.71
CA PRO A 348 -1.11 -30.33 -22.55
C PRO A 348 -0.44 -31.71 -22.46
N ASP A 349 0.74 -31.88 -23.03
CA ASP A 349 1.47 -33.15 -23.08
C ASP A 349 2.41 -33.36 -21.88
N ARG A 350 2.40 -32.47 -20.89
CA ARG A 350 3.28 -32.53 -19.73
C ARG A 350 2.48 -32.50 -18.42
N PRO A 351 1.82 -33.60 -18.04
CA PRO A 351 1.21 -33.70 -16.72
C PRO A 351 2.30 -33.68 -15.64
N PHE A 352 2.02 -33.09 -14.50
CA PHE A 352 2.91 -33.07 -13.34
C PHE A 352 2.12 -33.32 -12.06
N ALA A 353 2.81 -33.88 -11.05
CA ALA A 353 2.19 -34.24 -9.80
C ALA A 353 1.90 -32.98 -8.95
N VAL A 354 0.73 -32.98 -8.32
CA VAL A 354 0.28 -31.96 -7.38
C VAL A 354 -0.24 -32.60 -6.10
N GLU A 355 -0.20 -31.82 -5.03
CA GLU A 355 -0.70 -32.23 -3.72
C GLU A 355 -1.54 -31.11 -3.10
N VAL A 356 -2.70 -31.44 -2.54
CA VAL A 356 -3.57 -30.48 -1.86
C VAL A 356 -2.88 -29.98 -0.60
N SER A 357 -2.43 -28.73 -0.60
CA SER A 357 -1.80 -28.12 0.58
C SER A 357 -2.82 -27.47 1.51
N LYS A 358 -3.84 -26.80 0.95
CA LYS A 358 -4.88 -26.11 1.72
C LYS A 358 -6.22 -26.16 1.00
N ILE A 359 -7.30 -26.13 1.77
CA ILE A 359 -8.68 -26.01 1.30
C ILE A 359 -9.17 -24.64 1.77
N ALA A 360 -9.76 -23.85 0.89
CA ALA A 360 -10.31 -22.56 1.26
C ALA A 360 -11.44 -22.72 2.29
N PRO A 361 -11.47 -21.88 3.35
CA PRO A 361 -12.50 -21.97 4.39
C PRO A 361 -13.86 -21.47 3.92
N MET A 362 -13.92 -20.79 2.78
CA MET A 362 -15.15 -20.23 2.21
C MET A 362 -15.47 -20.90 0.86
N ILE A 363 -16.76 -21.12 0.65
CA ILE A 363 -17.32 -21.64 -0.60
C ILE A 363 -17.79 -20.46 -1.45
N SER A 364 -17.47 -20.46 -2.73
CA SER A 364 -18.02 -19.50 -3.68
C SER A 364 -19.49 -19.85 -3.97
N ARG A 365 -20.42 -19.06 -3.41
CA ARG A 365 -21.86 -19.29 -3.61
C ARG A 365 -22.29 -19.07 -5.05
N GLU A 366 -21.62 -18.19 -5.77
CA GLU A 366 -21.94 -17.90 -7.18
C GLU A 366 -21.62 -19.07 -8.09
N LYS A 367 -20.51 -19.77 -7.80
CA LYS A 367 -20.00 -20.89 -8.61
C LYS A 367 -20.37 -22.26 -8.05
N GLY A 368 -20.76 -22.37 -6.78
CA GLY A 368 -20.93 -23.65 -6.08
C GLY A 368 -19.62 -24.44 -5.98
N THR A 369 -18.48 -23.74 -5.83
CA THR A 369 -17.15 -24.35 -5.84
C THR A 369 -16.37 -23.99 -4.58
N VAL A 370 -15.43 -24.88 -4.23
CA VAL A 370 -14.42 -24.67 -3.19
C VAL A 370 -13.07 -24.54 -3.87
N THR A 371 -12.30 -23.52 -3.46
CA THR A 371 -10.94 -23.32 -3.99
C THR A 371 -9.94 -24.16 -3.19
N LEU A 372 -9.16 -24.95 -3.89
CA LEU A 372 -8.06 -25.75 -3.36
C LEU A 372 -6.74 -25.13 -3.73
N ARG A 373 -5.84 -25.00 -2.78
CA ARG A 373 -4.44 -24.64 -3.04
C ARG A 373 -3.61 -25.90 -3.15
N LEU A 374 -2.94 -26.05 -4.30
CA LEU A 374 -2.13 -27.21 -4.63
C LEU A 374 -0.66 -26.82 -4.67
N SER A 375 0.18 -27.56 -3.97
CA SER A 375 1.63 -27.50 -4.13
C SER A 375 2.04 -28.32 -5.36
N LEU A 376 3.11 -27.90 -6.00
CA LEU A 376 3.59 -28.47 -7.26
C LEU A 376 4.81 -29.31 -7.04
N SER A 377 4.86 -30.51 -7.64
CA SER A 377 6.05 -31.34 -7.67
C SER A 377 6.58 -31.37 -9.11
N SER A 378 7.79 -30.84 -9.33
CA SER A 378 8.46 -30.79 -10.63
C SER A 378 7.65 -30.10 -11.74
N PRO A 379 7.24 -28.81 -11.54
CA PRO A 379 6.49 -28.07 -12.55
C PRO A 379 7.33 -27.85 -13.82
N PRO A 380 6.68 -27.63 -14.98
CA PRO A 380 7.38 -27.24 -16.21
C PRO A 380 8.20 -25.94 -16.02
N PRO A 381 9.41 -25.84 -16.59
CA PRO A 381 10.31 -24.68 -16.36
C PRO A 381 9.75 -23.36 -16.90
N ASP A 382 8.85 -23.41 -17.89
CA ASP A 382 8.26 -22.23 -18.55
C ASP A 382 6.88 -21.85 -17.98
N MET A 383 6.51 -22.40 -16.84
CA MET A 383 5.26 -22.08 -16.17
C MET A 383 5.23 -20.61 -15.74
N ARG A 384 4.10 -19.94 -15.98
CA ARG A 384 3.89 -18.52 -15.64
C ARG A 384 2.63 -18.32 -14.80
N PRO A 385 2.58 -17.31 -13.95
CA PRO A 385 1.35 -16.92 -13.26
C PRO A 385 0.21 -16.67 -14.23
N ALA A 386 -1.02 -16.93 -13.79
CA ALA A 386 -2.26 -16.85 -14.56
C ALA A 386 -2.44 -17.88 -15.69
N MET A 387 -1.52 -18.85 -15.87
CA MET A 387 -1.79 -19.98 -16.76
C MET A 387 -2.93 -20.83 -16.22
N ALA A 388 -3.86 -21.21 -17.09
CA ALA A 388 -4.96 -22.10 -16.75
C ALA A 388 -4.45 -23.54 -16.57
N ALA A 389 -5.01 -24.23 -15.56
CA ALA A 389 -4.66 -25.59 -15.23
C ALA A 389 -5.91 -26.44 -15.02
N ARG A 390 -5.87 -27.65 -15.50
CA ARG A 390 -6.87 -28.70 -15.18
C ARG A 390 -6.25 -29.66 -14.21
N ILE A 391 -6.98 -29.96 -13.13
CA ILE A 391 -6.53 -30.88 -12.09
C ILE A 391 -7.36 -32.15 -12.07
N ARG A 392 -6.72 -33.25 -11.71
CA ARG A 392 -7.32 -34.53 -11.45
C ARG A 392 -6.76 -35.06 -10.14
N LEU A 393 -7.59 -35.15 -9.12
CA LEU A 393 -7.23 -35.65 -7.80
C LEU A 393 -7.68 -37.11 -7.70
N LEU A 394 -6.78 -37.99 -7.25
CA LEU A 394 -7.03 -39.41 -7.08
C LEU A 394 -7.51 -39.67 -5.65
N VAL A 395 -8.80 -39.91 -5.49
CA VAL A 395 -9.36 -40.30 -4.21
C VAL A 395 -9.19 -41.84 -4.09
N GLY A 396 -8.02 -42.25 -3.57
CA GLY A 396 -7.82 -43.61 -3.11
C GLY A 396 -8.54 -43.85 -1.79
N GLU A 397 -9.04 -45.04 -1.53
CA GLU A 397 -9.43 -45.43 -0.18
C GLU A 397 -8.24 -45.21 0.74
N ALA A 398 -8.48 -44.43 1.81
CA ALA A 398 -7.49 -44.23 2.88
C ALA A 398 -7.02 -45.63 3.31
N GLY A 399 -5.76 -45.95 3.05
CA GLY A 399 -5.15 -47.14 3.58
C GLY A 399 -5.32 -47.09 5.08
N ASP A 400 -6.21 -47.93 5.56
CA ASP A 400 -6.35 -48.31 6.94
C ASP A 400 -5.02 -48.98 7.34
N SER A 401 -4.04 -48.19 7.69
CA SER A 401 -2.85 -48.67 8.36
C SER A 401 -3.26 -49.05 9.76
N THR A 402 -3.73 -50.28 9.88
CA THR A 402 -3.82 -51.11 11.05
C THR A 402 -2.52 -51.05 11.85
N ASP A 403 -2.49 -50.15 12.82
CA ASP A 403 -1.54 -50.23 13.92
C ASP A 403 -2.31 -50.53 15.24
N HIS A 404 -2.99 -51.69 15.23
CA HIS A 404 -3.55 -52.30 16.39
C HIS A 404 -3.14 -53.79 16.43
N GLN A 405 -1.87 -54.07 16.75
CA GLN A 405 -1.49 -55.35 17.35
C GLN A 405 -0.09 -55.20 17.94
N GLN A 406 -0.03 -54.87 19.21
CA GLN A 406 0.92 -55.48 20.18
C GLN A 406 0.68 -54.83 21.54
N GLY A 407 -0.09 -55.51 22.37
CA GLY A 407 -0.32 -55.10 23.75
C GLY A 407 -1.12 -56.10 24.57
N ALA A 408 -0.96 -57.37 24.28
CA ALA A 408 -1.49 -58.41 25.19
C ALA A 408 -0.53 -59.57 25.25
N GLU A 409 0.48 -59.45 26.11
CA GLU A 409 1.14 -60.55 26.81
C GLU A 409 2.27 -59.98 27.68
N ARG A 410 2.00 -59.65 28.93
CA ARG A 410 2.68 -60.14 30.16
C ARG A 410 2.20 -59.36 31.37
#